data_99ff631de93b6387332d8d206d98d8e4
#
_entry.id   99ff631de93b6387332d8d206d98d8e4
#
_cell.length_a   1.000
_cell.length_b   1.000
_cell.length_c   1.000
_cell.angle_alpha   90.00
_cell.angle_beta   90.00
_cell.angle_gamma   90.00
#
_symmetry.space_group_name_H-M   'P 1'
#
loop_
_entity.id
_entity.type
_entity.pdbx_description
1 polymer ?
#
loop_
_entity_poly.entity_id
_entity_poly.type
_entity_poly.pdbx_seq_one_letter_code
_entity_poly.pdbx_strand_id
1 'polypeptide(L)'
;MKILVCISHVPDTTSKINFSENDTKFDTNGVNFVINPNDEFGLTRAMWFKEKQGASVHVINVGGPQTEPTLRKALAIGADEAIRIDTPAIDGYGVALQLAQVAKDGGYDLIIGGRESIDYNGGMVPGMLAKMIGANFVNTCISLEVDGASVTAIREIDGGKETLQTSFPLVIGGQKGLVEESDLRIPNMRGIMQARSKPLHVKPGVEQSTRSQATTFEKPAPRGAVKLVDNVDKLIDFCLLYTSDAADERRCV
;
A
#
# COMPACT_ATOMS: atom_id res chain seq x y z
N MET A 1 3.38 1.98 -22.63
CA MET A 1 2.64 2.27 -21.39
C MET A 1 3.62 2.72 -20.30
N LYS A 2 3.32 3.79 -19.60
CA LYS A 2 4.15 4.32 -18.49
C LYS A 2 3.40 4.14 -17.18
N ILE A 3 4.02 3.45 -16.23
CA ILE A 3 3.40 3.07 -14.95
C ILE A 3 4.11 3.78 -13.80
N LEU A 4 3.32 4.33 -12.87
CA LEU A 4 3.79 4.84 -11.59
C LEU A 4 3.30 3.93 -10.46
N VAL A 5 4.20 3.38 -9.67
CA VAL A 5 3.85 2.58 -8.50
C VAL A 5 4.13 3.40 -7.24
N CYS A 6 3.07 3.68 -6.48
CA CYS A 6 3.17 4.36 -5.20
C CYS A 6 3.64 3.35 -4.15
N ILE A 7 4.70 3.69 -3.43
CA ILE A 7 5.33 2.82 -2.42
C ILE A 7 5.20 3.50 -1.06
N SER A 8 4.55 2.84 -0.14
CA SER A 8 4.49 3.24 1.27
C SER A 8 5.63 2.56 2.04
N HIS A 9 6.28 3.34 2.91
CA HIS A 9 7.35 2.92 3.80
C HIS A 9 6.75 2.65 5.17
N VAL A 10 6.53 1.39 5.50
CA VAL A 10 5.76 0.98 6.67
C VAL A 10 6.58 0.10 7.63
N PRO A 11 6.27 0.09 8.93
CA PRO A 11 6.87 -0.87 9.85
C PRO A 11 6.55 -2.30 9.42
N ASP A 12 7.55 -3.17 9.48
CA ASP A 12 7.36 -4.62 9.32
C ASP A 12 6.37 -5.13 10.37
N THR A 13 5.47 -6.02 9.97
CA THR A 13 4.41 -6.59 10.85
C THR A 13 4.95 -7.34 12.07
N THR A 14 6.22 -7.74 12.05
CA THR A 14 6.91 -8.39 13.17
C THR A 14 7.52 -7.38 14.15
N SER A 15 7.54 -6.09 13.81
CA SER A 15 8.12 -5.04 14.63
C SER A 15 7.32 -4.83 15.91
N LYS A 16 8.04 -4.63 17.03
CA LYS A 16 7.41 -4.25 18.29
C LYS A 16 7.09 -2.75 18.25
N ILE A 17 5.82 -2.41 18.30
CA ILE A 17 5.35 -1.03 18.27
C ILE A 17 5.44 -0.42 19.67
N ASN A 18 6.16 0.69 19.79
CA ASN A 18 6.27 1.50 20.98
C ASN A 18 5.99 2.97 20.65
N PHE A 19 5.68 3.74 21.68
CA PHE A 19 5.43 5.17 21.58
C PHE A 19 6.39 5.93 22.49
N SER A 20 6.72 7.16 22.12
CA SER A 20 7.60 8.09 22.83
C SER A 20 6.90 9.44 23.06
N GLU A 21 7.55 10.34 23.77
CA GLU A 21 7.06 11.68 24.08
C GLU A 21 5.62 11.68 24.68
N ASN A 22 5.42 10.88 25.73
CA ASN A 22 4.12 10.71 26.39
C ASN A 22 3.04 10.20 25.42
N ASP A 23 3.37 9.18 24.64
CA ASP A 23 2.49 8.52 23.67
C ASP A 23 1.96 9.43 22.57
N THR A 24 2.69 10.51 22.25
CA THR A 24 2.33 11.41 21.13
C THR A 24 3.08 11.10 19.84
N LYS A 25 4.14 10.27 19.91
CA LYS A 25 4.94 9.89 18.74
C LYS A 25 5.19 8.39 18.68
N PHE A 26 5.18 7.88 17.45
CA PHE A 26 5.65 6.52 17.17
C PHE A 26 7.17 6.44 17.34
N ASP A 27 7.64 5.50 18.16
CA ASP A 27 9.07 5.27 18.37
C ASP A 27 9.62 4.36 17.27
N THR A 28 10.46 4.91 16.42
CA THR A 28 11.08 4.21 15.29
C THR A 28 12.36 3.44 15.65
N ASN A 29 12.83 3.51 16.89
CA ASN A 29 14.05 2.83 17.32
C ASN A 29 13.90 1.32 17.26
N GLY A 30 14.78 0.66 16.51
CA GLY A 30 14.75 -0.80 16.35
C GLY A 30 13.60 -1.33 15.46
N VAL A 31 12.84 -0.45 14.81
CA VAL A 31 11.79 -0.82 13.86
C VAL A 31 12.41 -1.06 12.49
N ASN A 32 12.13 -2.22 11.91
CA ASN A 32 12.45 -2.50 10.53
C ASN A 32 11.32 -1.97 9.63
N PHE A 33 11.67 -1.22 8.58
CA PHE A 33 10.71 -0.70 7.62
C PHE A 33 10.80 -1.44 6.30
N VAL A 34 9.65 -1.68 5.70
CA VAL A 34 9.50 -2.46 4.46
C VAL A 34 8.60 -1.74 3.46
N ILE A 35 8.55 -2.26 2.24
CA ILE A 35 7.49 -1.90 1.28
C ILE A 35 6.15 -2.39 1.86
N ASN A 36 5.13 -1.56 1.83
CA ASN A 36 3.79 -1.97 2.23
C ASN A 36 3.35 -3.23 1.45
N PRO A 37 2.86 -4.29 2.10
CA PRO A 37 2.50 -5.55 1.44
C PRO A 37 1.52 -5.38 0.28
N ASN A 38 0.53 -4.49 0.39
CA ASN A 38 -0.38 -4.21 -0.72
C ASN A 38 0.33 -3.57 -1.92
N ASP A 39 1.38 -2.79 -1.70
CA ASP A 39 2.18 -2.18 -2.77
C ASP A 39 3.09 -3.21 -3.46
N GLU A 40 3.51 -4.28 -2.74
CA GLU A 40 4.32 -5.36 -3.34
C GLU A 40 3.53 -6.13 -4.42
N PHE A 41 2.22 -6.35 -4.23
CA PHE A 41 1.34 -6.91 -5.28
C PHE A 41 1.28 -5.99 -6.50
N GLY A 42 1.11 -4.69 -6.27
CA GLY A 42 1.08 -3.67 -7.32
C GLY A 42 2.40 -3.58 -8.09
N LEU A 43 3.52 -3.57 -7.38
CA LEU A 43 4.85 -3.54 -7.99
C LEU A 43 5.11 -4.79 -8.83
N THR A 44 4.77 -5.98 -8.32
CA THR A 44 4.92 -7.23 -9.06
C THR A 44 4.06 -7.23 -10.33
N ARG A 45 2.82 -6.75 -10.26
CA ARG A 45 1.97 -6.60 -11.45
C ARG A 45 2.56 -5.62 -12.48
N ALA A 46 3.12 -4.52 -12.02
CA ALA A 46 3.83 -3.58 -12.90
C ALA A 46 5.03 -4.24 -13.61
N MET A 47 5.78 -5.11 -12.91
CA MET A 47 6.87 -5.87 -13.52
C MET A 47 6.38 -6.83 -14.61
N TRP A 48 5.20 -7.43 -14.46
CA TRP A 48 4.62 -8.26 -15.52
C TRP A 48 4.29 -7.44 -16.77
N PHE A 49 3.74 -6.24 -16.61
CA PHE A 49 3.52 -5.34 -17.75
C PHE A 49 4.83 -4.91 -18.41
N LYS A 50 5.85 -4.66 -17.63
CA LYS A 50 7.19 -4.36 -18.16
C LYS A 50 7.75 -5.50 -18.98
N GLU A 51 7.70 -6.73 -18.47
CA GLU A 51 8.25 -7.93 -19.11
C GLU A 51 7.45 -8.33 -20.37
N LYS A 52 6.12 -8.24 -20.31
CA LYS A 52 5.24 -8.71 -21.40
C LYS A 52 4.94 -7.66 -22.45
N GLN A 53 4.89 -6.39 -22.07
CA GLN A 53 4.42 -5.30 -22.92
C GLN A 53 5.43 -4.15 -23.07
N GLY A 54 6.63 -4.28 -22.48
CA GLY A 54 7.67 -3.25 -22.54
C GLY A 54 7.29 -1.95 -21.82
N ALA A 55 6.47 -2.03 -20.75
CA ALA A 55 6.10 -0.87 -19.96
C ALA A 55 7.31 -0.28 -19.24
N SER A 56 7.37 1.06 -19.13
CA SER A 56 8.29 1.76 -18.24
C SER A 56 7.67 1.87 -16.85
N VAL A 57 8.42 1.49 -15.80
CA VAL A 57 7.92 1.44 -14.43
C VAL A 57 8.73 2.33 -13.52
N HIS A 58 8.11 3.38 -13.01
CA HIS A 58 8.68 4.27 -12.00
C HIS A 58 8.04 3.99 -10.65
N VAL A 59 8.80 4.14 -9.57
CA VAL A 59 8.29 4.03 -8.20
C VAL A 59 8.38 5.40 -7.52
N ILE A 60 7.42 5.70 -6.65
CA ILE A 60 7.37 6.98 -5.96
C ILE A 60 7.03 6.79 -4.48
N ASN A 61 7.67 7.57 -3.63
CA ASN A 61 7.38 7.64 -2.20
C ASN A 61 7.39 9.10 -1.72
N VAL A 62 6.54 9.40 -0.75
CA VAL A 62 6.53 10.68 -0.02
C VAL A 62 7.16 10.43 1.34
N GLY A 63 8.32 11.05 1.59
CA GLY A 63 9.05 10.85 2.83
C GLY A 63 10.47 11.40 2.78
N GLY A 64 11.08 11.50 3.95
CA GLY A 64 12.46 11.95 4.11
C GLY A 64 13.49 10.89 3.66
N PRO A 65 14.79 11.16 3.87
CA PRO A 65 15.89 10.28 3.43
C PRO A 65 15.80 8.84 3.96
N GLN A 66 15.17 8.64 5.11
CA GLN A 66 14.98 7.32 5.73
C GLN A 66 14.15 6.35 4.87
N THR A 67 13.40 6.84 3.89
CA THR A 67 12.59 6.01 2.98
C THR A 67 13.37 5.51 1.76
N GLU A 68 14.58 6.02 1.51
CA GLU A 68 15.38 5.62 0.35
C GLU A 68 15.70 4.12 0.28
N PRO A 69 16.04 3.42 1.39
CA PRO A 69 16.27 1.98 1.33
C PRO A 69 15.09 1.20 0.77
N THR A 70 13.85 1.60 1.09
CA THR A 70 12.61 1.00 0.58
C THR A 70 12.46 1.24 -0.93
N LEU A 71 12.75 2.45 -1.41
CA LEU A 71 12.79 2.74 -2.85
C LEU A 71 13.91 1.96 -3.57
N ARG A 72 15.09 1.81 -2.94
CA ARG A 72 16.17 0.98 -3.49
C ARG A 72 15.77 -0.49 -3.58
N LYS A 73 14.97 -1.01 -2.61
CA LYS A 73 14.40 -2.36 -2.71
C LYS A 73 13.48 -2.48 -3.92
N ALA A 74 12.61 -1.50 -4.17
CA ALA A 74 11.72 -1.48 -5.34
C ALA A 74 12.51 -1.42 -6.68
N LEU A 75 13.59 -0.64 -6.73
CA LEU A 75 14.51 -0.61 -7.87
C LEU A 75 15.22 -1.95 -8.09
N ALA A 76 15.55 -2.67 -7.01
CA ALA A 76 16.17 -3.99 -7.06
C ALA A 76 15.19 -5.07 -7.54
N ILE A 77 13.91 -4.94 -7.26
CA ILE A 77 12.83 -5.79 -7.79
C ILE A 77 12.71 -5.63 -9.30
N GLY A 78 12.98 -4.43 -9.84
CA GLY A 78 13.01 -4.26 -11.28
C GLY A 78 12.53 -2.90 -11.81
N ALA A 79 12.03 -2.00 -10.97
CA ALA A 79 11.64 -0.66 -11.39
C ALA A 79 12.79 0.08 -12.11
N ASP A 80 12.46 0.97 -13.04
CA ASP A 80 13.45 1.69 -13.84
C ASP A 80 14.05 2.87 -13.09
N GLU A 81 13.17 3.68 -12.48
CA GLU A 81 13.53 4.89 -11.76
C GLU A 81 12.74 5.00 -10.46
N ALA A 82 13.28 5.71 -9.50
CA ALA A 82 12.61 6.04 -8.25
C ALA A 82 12.49 7.57 -8.09
N ILE A 83 11.39 8.00 -7.51
CA ILE A 83 11.13 9.39 -7.16
C ILE A 83 10.84 9.44 -5.65
N ARG A 84 11.60 10.24 -4.92
CA ARG A 84 11.32 10.55 -3.53
C ARG A 84 10.87 12.01 -3.43
N ILE A 85 9.70 12.24 -2.86
CA ILE A 85 9.24 13.59 -2.56
C ILE A 85 9.68 13.91 -1.13
N ASP A 86 10.58 14.87 -1.00
CA ASP A 86 11.23 15.21 0.27
C ASP A 86 10.33 16.09 1.13
N THR A 87 9.35 15.45 1.76
CA THR A 87 8.42 16.08 2.70
C THR A 87 7.86 15.02 3.65
N PRO A 88 7.50 15.38 4.90
CA PRO A 88 6.84 14.44 5.80
C PRO A 88 5.49 13.94 5.24
N ALA A 89 5.24 12.65 5.35
CA ALA A 89 3.94 12.04 5.10
C ALA A 89 3.08 12.17 6.38
N ILE A 90 2.32 13.26 6.53
CA ILE A 90 1.59 13.56 7.78
C ILE A 90 0.19 12.93 7.75
N ASP A 91 -0.52 13.06 6.63
CA ASP A 91 -1.84 12.47 6.43
C ASP A 91 -2.06 12.02 4.98
N GLY A 92 -3.09 11.21 4.76
CA GLY A 92 -3.39 10.68 3.43
C GLY A 92 -3.74 11.75 2.39
N TYR A 93 -4.32 12.88 2.81
CA TYR A 93 -4.60 14.00 1.91
C TYR A 93 -3.32 14.66 1.42
N GLY A 94 -2.41 14.97 2.35
CA GLY A 94 -1.10 15.54 2.01
C GLY A 94 -0.30 14.63 1.10
N VAL A 95 -0.25 13.33 1.39
CA VAL A 95 0.40 12.33 0.53
C VAL A 95 -0.21 12.33 -0.88
N ALA A 96 -1.53 12.28 -1.00
CA ALA A 96 -2.20 12.30 -2.30
C ALA A 96 -1.91 13.59 -3.09
N LEU A 97 -1.85 14.73 -2.42
CA LEU A 97 -1.50 16.02 -3.03
C LEU A 97 -0.07 16.02 -3.60
N GLN A 98 0.91 15.52 -2.84
CA GLN A 98 2.30 15.41 -3.27
C GLN A 98 2.43 14.47 -4.48
N LEU A 99 1.79 13.31 -4.44
CA LEU A 99 1.77 12.36 -5.54
C LEU A 99 1.11 12.95 -6.80
N ALA A 100 0.01 13.69 -6.64
CA ALA A 100 -0.72 14.31 -7.75
C ALA A 100 0.12 15.31 -8.54
N GLN A 101 1.00 16.07 -7.88
CA GLN A 101 1.90 17.01 -8.57
C GLN A 101 2.84 16.28 -9.52
N VAL A 102 3.44 15.18 -9.07
CA VAL A 102 4.34 14.40 -9.91
C VAL A 102 3.57 13.62 -11.00
N ALA A 103 2.40 13.10 -10.66
CA ALA A 103 1.60 12.32 -11.60
C ALA A 103 1.06 13.16 -12.77
N LYS A 104 0.63 14.40 -12.54
CA LYS A 104 0.13 15.32 -13.57
C LYS A 104 1.18 15.61 -14.63
N ASP A 105 2.41 15.87 -14.20
CA ASP A 105 3.50 16.24 -15.10
C ASP A 105 4.17 15.02 -15.74
N GLY A 106 3.94 13.85 -15.17
CA GLY A 106 4.67 12.64 -15.51
C GLY A 106 4.14 11.90 -16.76
N GLY A 107 2.92 12.17 -17.21
CA GLY A 107 2.31 11.48 -18.34
C GLY A 107 2.16 9.97 -18.12
N TYR A 108 1.73 9.57 -16.92
CA TYR A 108 1.50 8.18 -16.57
C TYR A 108 0.14 7.69 -17.05
N ASP A 109 0.14 6.53 -17.72
CA ASP A 109 -1.08 5.86 -18.16
C ASP A 109 -1.75 5.16 -16.97
N LEU A 110 -0.96 4.43 -16.18
CA LEU A 110 -1.42 3.63 -15.04
C LEU A 110 -0.68 4.04 -13.78
N ILE A 111 -1.44 4.26 -12.71
CA ILE A 111 -0.88 4.50 -11.36
C ILE A 111 -1.39 3.39 -10.45
N ILE A 112 -0.47 2.72 -9.77
CA ILE A 112 -0.76 1.61 -8.88
C ILE A 112 -0.35 2.01 -7.46
N GLY A 113 -1.30 1.98 -6.54
CA GLY A 113 -1.05 2.03 -5.10
C GLY A 113 -1.64 0.80 -4.43
N GLY A 114 -1.23 0.49 -3.23
CA GLY A 114 -1.95 -0.47 -2.39
C GLY A 114 -3.34 0.06 -2.05
N ARG A 115 -4.32 -0.83 -1.89
CA ARG A 115 -5.66 -0.42 -1.45
C ARG A 115 -5.61 0.35 -0.14
N GLU A 116 -4.66 0.00 0.72
CA GLU A 116 -4.41 0.62 2.02
C GLU A 116 -2.94 0.47 2.41
N SER A 117 -2.49 1.33 3.31
CA SER A 117 -1.19 1.24 3.98
C SER A 117 -1.38 0.66 5.37
N ILE A 118 -0.59 -0.37 5.73
CA ILE A 118 -0.78 -1.15 6.97
C ILE A 118 -0.36 -0.42 8.24
N ASP A 119 0.31 0.71 8.14
CA ASP A 119 0.73 1.52 9.29
C ASP A 119 -0.47 2.17 10.02
N TYR A 120 -1.40 2.75 9.26
CA TYR A 120 -2.62 3.37 9.78
C TYR A 120 -3.91 2.78 9.18
N ASN A 121 -3.81 1.72 8.39
CA ASN A 121 -4.92 1.16 7.60
C ASN A 121 -5.64 2.22 6.75
N GLY A 122 -4.86 3.17 6.24
CA GLY A 122 -5.37 4.29 5.45
C GLY A 122 -5.58 3.90 3.99
N GLY A 123 -6.84 3.80 3.54
CA GLY A 123 -7.21 3.42 2.15
C GLY A 123 -7.59 4.59 1.24
N MET A 124 -7.37 5.84 1.65
CA MET A 124 -7.89 7.01 0.93
C MET A 124 -6.97 7.55 -0.18
N VAL A 125 -5.67 7.29 -0.11
CA VAL A 125 -4.67 7.92 -0.99
C VAL A 125 -4.93 7.65 -2.47
N PRO A 126 -5.15 6.40 -2.94
CA PRO A 126 -5.37 6.15 -4.37
C PRO A 126 -6.60 6.86 -4.93
N GLY A 127 -7.71 6.86 -4.19
CA GLY A 127 -8.95 7.54 -4.61
C GLY A 127 -8.82 9.04 -4.66
N MET A 128 -8.17 9.66 -3.66
CA MET A 128 -7.88 11.10 -3.65
C MET A 128 -6.95 11.48 -4.80
N LEU A 129 -5.89 10.70 -5.03
CA LEU A 129 -4.96 10.90 -6.14
C LEU A 129 -5.69 10.89 -7.48
N ALA A 130 -6.52 9.87 -7.72
CA ALA A 130 -7.31 9.76 -8.95
C ALA A 130 -8.18 11.00 -9.18
N LYS A 131 -8.89 11.45 -8.15
CA LYS A 131 -9.72 12.66 -8.22
C LYS A 131 -8.91 13.91 -8.52
N MET A 132 -7.74 14.07 -7.89
CA MET A 132 -6.88 15.24 -8.06
C MET A 132 -6.28 15.34 -9.46
N ILE A 133 -6.02 14.22 -10.12
CA ILE A 133 -5.45 14.20 -11.49
C ILE A 133 -6.50 14.00 -12.58
N GLY A 134 -7.77 13.79 -12.23
CA GLY A 134 -8.86 13.56 -13.18
C GLY A 134 -8.80 12.17 -13.86
N ALA A 135 -8.24 11.16 -13.18
CA ALA A 135 -8.12 9.80 -13.68
C ALA A 135 -9.30 8.93 -13.26
N ASN A 136 -9.54 7.84 -13.99
CA ASN A 136 -10.43 6.78 -13.56
C ASN A 136 -9.87 6.08 -12.30
N PHE A 137 -10.74 5.47 -11.49
CA PHE A 137 -10.32 4.82 -10.25
C PHE A 137 -10.99 3.47 -10.04
N VAL A 138 -10.17 2.45 -9.71
CA VAL A 138 -10.64 1.13 -9.29
C VAL A 138 -9.95 0.75 -7.98
N ASN A 139 -10.71 0.68 -6.89
CA ASN A 139 -10.20 0.20 -5.60
C ASN A 139 -10.33 -1.32 -5.46
N THR A 140 -9.64 -1.90 -4.47
CA THR A 140 -9.67 -3.34 -4.16
C THR A 140 -9.47 -4.23 -5.39
N CYS A 141 -8.57 -3.76 -6.29
CA CYS A 141 -8.31 -4.42 -7.57
C CYS A 141 -7.57 -5.74 -7.35
N ILE A 142 -8.17 -6.83 -7.86
CA ILE A 142 -7.63 -8.20 -7.78
C ILE A 142 -7.29 -8.79 -9.15
N SER A 143 -7.62 -8.10 -10.23
CA SER A 143 -7.17 -8.45 -11.59
C SER A 143 -7.17 -7.21 -12.46
N LEU A 144 -6.20 -7.12 -13.36
CA LEU A 144 -6.05 -6.01 -14.27
C LEU A 144 -5.50 -6.50 -15.59
N GLU A 145 -6.27 -6.39 -16.65
CA GLU A 145 -5.86 -6.73 -18.01
C GLU A 145 -5.92 -5.50 -18.90
N VAL A 146 -4.91 -5.37 -19.76
CA VAL A 146 -4.76 -4.24 -20.67
C VAL A 146 -4.62 -4.77 -22.08
N ASP A 147 -5.55 -4.36 -22.95
CA ASP A 147 -5.54 -4.64 -24.38
C ASP A 147 -5.66 -3.33 -25.16
N GLY A 148 -4.53 -2.85 -25.63
CA GLY A 148 -4.41 -1.54 -26.27
C GLY A 148 -4.84 -0.40 -25.33
N ALA A 149 -5.92 0.30 -25.69
CA ALA A 149 -6.48 1.39 -24.87
C ALA A 149 -7.58 0.91 -23.90
N SER A 150 -8.04 -0.33 -24.02
CA SER A 150 -9.08 -0.90 -23.18
C SER A 150 -8.46 -1.55 -21.95
N VAL A 151 -9.06 -1.31 -20.79
CA VAL A 151 -8.63 -1.89 -19.51
C VAL A 151 -9.80 -2.62 -18.90
N THR A 152 -9.61 -3.89 -18.60
CA THR A 152 -10.55 -4.70 -17.81
C THR A 152 -9.98 -4.91 -16.42
N ALA A 153 -10.69 -4.44 -15.41
CA ALA A 153 -10.33 -4.61 -14.02
C ALA A 153 -11.39 -5.41 -13.27
N ILE A 154 -10.95 -6.31 -12.39
CA ILE A 154 -11.84 -7.00 -11.46
C ILE A 154 -11.52 -6.49 -10.06
N ARG A 155 -12.54 -6.07 -9.33
CA ARG A 155 -12.43 -5.66 -7.94
C ARG A 155 -13.25 -6.54 -7.02
N GLU A 156 -12.81 -6.62 -5.78
CA GLU A 156 -13.55 -7.27 -4.71
C GLU A 156 -14.54 -6.29 -4.09
N ILE A 157 -15.76 -6.74 -3.89
CA ILE A 157 -16.85 -6.00 -3.23
C ILE A 157 -17.50 -6.88 -2.18
N ASP A 158 -18.30 -6.29 -1.30
CA ASP A 158 -19.08 -7.06 -0.33
C ASP A 158 -20.00 -8.05 -1.05
N GLY A 159 -19.81 -9.34 -0.75
CA GLY A 159 -20.61 -10.43 -1.33
C GLY A 159 -20.16 -10.93 -2.70
N GLY A 160 -19.06 -10.41 -3.29
CA GLY A 160 -18.60 -10.93 -4.57
C GLY A 160 -17.49 -10.15 -5.26
N LYS A 161 -17.51 -10.24 -6.58
CA LYS A 161 -16.54 -9.57 -7.48
C LYS A 161 -17.29 -8.78 -8.54
N GLU A 162 -16.73 -7.64 -8.91
CA GLU A 162 -17.25 -6.80 -9.99
C GLU A 162 -16.21 -6.66 -11.10
N THR A 163 -16.64 -6.87 -12.33
CA THR A 163 -15.79 -6.65 -13.52
C THR A 163 -16.13 -5.31 -14.13
N LEU A 164 -15.11 -4.47 -14.30
CA LEU A 164 -15.20 -3.11 -14.82
C LEU A 164 -14.41 -2.99 -16.11
N GLN A 165 -14.98 -2.29 -17.08
CA GLN A 165 -14.24 -1.81 -18.25
C GLN A 165 -13.98 -0.32 -18.10
N THR A 166 -12.75 0.10 -18.34
CA THR A 166 -12.31 1.48 -18.20
C THR A 166 -11.22 1.81 -19.20
N SER A 167 -10.70 3.02 -19.13
CA SER A 167 -9.63 3.53 -19.98
C SER A 167 -8.58 4.28 -19.18
N PHE A 168 -7.44 4.56 -19.79
CA PHE A 168 -6.41 5.42 -19.23
C PHE A 168 -6.79 6.92 -19.27
N PRO A 169 -6.25 7.77 -18.38
CA PRO A 169 -5.42 7.41 -17.23
C PRO A 169 -6.22 6.71 -16.13
N LEU A 170 -5.60 5.73 -15.49
CA LEU A 170 -6.23 4.91 -14.47
C LEU A 170 -5.38 4.86 -13.20
N VAL A 171 -6.03 5.00 -12.06
CA VAL A 171 -5.44 4.71 -10.72
C VAL A 171 -6.11 3.46 -10.16
N ILE A 172 -5.32 2.54 -9.64
CA ILE A 172 -5.86 1.36 -8.94
C ILE A 172 -5.35 1.29 -7.49
N GLY A 173 -6.21 0.80 -6.59
CA GLY A 173 -5.85 0.32 -5.27
C GLY A 173 -5.71 -1.20 -5.31
N GLY A 174 -4.48 -1.70 -5.45
CA GLY A 174 -4.18 -3.13 -5.57
C GLY A 174 -4.16 -3.83 -4.22
N GLN A 175 -4.48 -5.12 -4.23
CA GLN A 175 -4.41 -5.97 -3.05
C GLN A 175 -4.04 -7.40 -3.42
N LYS A 176 -3.99 -8.30 -2.44
CA LYS A 176 -3.85 -9.74 -2.65
C LYS A 176 -4.85 -10.22 -3.70
N GLY A 177 -4.41 -11.04 -4.64
CA GLY A 177 -5.16 -11.51 -5.79
C GLY A 177 -4.81 -10.79 -7.09
N LEU A 178 -4.24 -9.57 -7.04
CA LEU A 178 -3.71 -8.88 -8.24
C LEU A 178 -2.56 -9.67 -8.87
N VAL A 179 -1.78 -10.33 -8.03
CA VAL A 179 -0.88 -11.44 -8.34
C VAL A 179 -0.96 -12.46 -7.20
N GLU A 180 -0.56 -13.72 -7.44
CA GLU A 180 -0.47 -14.72 -6.39
C GLU A 180 0.70 -14.40 -5.45
N GLU A 181 0.60 -14.78 -4.17
CA GLU A 181 1.66 -14.54 -3.18
C GLU A 181 2.98 -15.25 -3.57
N SER A 182 2.88 -16.43 -4.17
CA SER A 182 4.03 -17.17 -4.69
C SER A 182 4.80 -16.46 -5.79
N ASP A 183 4.14 -15.52 -6.48
CA ASP A 183 4.69 -14.79 -7.61
C ASP A 183 5.29 -13.45 -7.23
N LEU A 184 5.18 -13.06 -5.96
CA LEU A 184 5.77 -11.83 -5.46
C LEU A 184 7.25 -11.76 -5.76
N ARG A 185 7.69 -10.66 -6.34
CA ARG A 185 9.09 -10.47 -6.75
C ARG A 185 9.98 -10.14 -5.57
N ILE A 186 10.99 -10.96 -5.39
CA ILE A 186 12.04 -10.76 -4.37
C ILE A 186 13.29 -10.23 -5.07
N PRO A 187 13.99 -9.22 -4.50
CA PRO A 187 15.23 -8.74 -5.06
C PRO A 187 16.30 -9.84 -5.09
N ASN A 188 16.90 -10.10 -6.24
CA ASN A 188 18.06 -10.98 -6.34
C ASN A 188 19.37 -10.16 -6.25
N MET A 189 20.49 -10.84 -6.08
CA MET A 189 21.82 -10.19 -5.94
C MET A 189 22.15 -9.26 -7.11
N ARG A 190 21.84 -9.64 -8.35
CA ARG A 190 22.06 -8.81 -9.53
C ARG A 190 21.19 -7.55 -9.49
N GLY A 191 19.91 -7.67 -9.12
CA GLY A 191 18.99 -6.56 -8.96
C GLY A 191 19.46 -5.58 -7.89
N ILE A 192 19.96 -6.09 -6.75
CA ILE A 192 20.51 -5.25 -5.66
C ILE A 192 21.73 -4.46 -6.14
N MET A 193 22.63 -5.09 -6.89
CA MET A 193 23.80 -4.41 -7.46
C MET A 193 23.38 -3.32 -8.47
N GLN A 194 22.46 -3.63 -9.37
CA GLN A 194 21.95 -2.69 -10.36
C GLN A 194 21.18 -1.52 -9.72
N ALA A 195 20.43 -1.77 -8.67
CA ALA A 195 19.67 -0.74 -7.97
C ALA A 195 20.53 0.41 -7.43
N ARG A 196 21.82 0.15 -7.15
CA ARG A 196 22.75 1.19 -6.67
C ARG A 196 23.01 2.29 -7.71
N SER A 197 23.01 1.94 -8.99
CA SER A 197 23.26 2.86 -10.10
C SER A 197 21.99 3.39 -10.76
N LYS A 198 20.81 2.81 -10.49
CA LYS A 198 19.54 3.29 -11.04
C LYS A 198 19.19 4.68 -10.49
N PRO A 199 18.58 5.55 -11.33
CA PRO A 199 18.18 6.89 -10.92
C PRO A 199 17.22 6.88 -9.72
N LEU A 200 17.53 7.72 -8.73
CA LEU A 200 16.64 8.08 -7.65
C LEU A 200 16.59 9.61 -7.60
N HIS A 201 15.48 10.17 -8.02
CA HIS A 201 15.26 11.59 -8.11
C HIS A 201 14.60 12.11 -6.83
N VAL A 202 15.23 13.08 -6.18
CA VAL A 202 14.67 13.77 -5.03
C VAL A 202 13.98 15.03 -5.53
N LYS A 203 12.69 15.14 -5.26
CA LYS A 203 11.89 16.33 -5.58
C LYS A 203 11.44 17.02 -4.29
N PRO A 204 11.45 18.36 -4.26
CA PRO A 204 10.88 19.08 -3.13
C PRO A 204 9.38 18.82 -3.04
N GLY A 205 8.86 18.77 -1.81
CA GLY A 205 7.42 18.75 -1.58
C GLY A 205 6.80 20.10 -1.88
N VAL A 206 5.51 20.12 -2.21
CA VAL A 206 4.72 21.35 -2.28
C VAL A 206 4.11 21.66 -0.91
N GLU A 207 3.81 22.93 -0.68
CA GLU A 207 3.13 23.35 0.55
C GLU A 207 1.81 22.59 0.72
N GLN A 208 1.58 22.07 1.90
CA GLN A 208 0.39 21.28 2.23
C GLN A 208 -0.22 21.73 3.54
N SER A 209 -1.55 21.79 3.58
CA SER A 209 -2.31 21.88 4.82
C SER A 209 -2.72 20.47 5.25
N THR A 210 -2.38 20.08 6.46
CA THR A 210 -2.84 18.82 7.05
C THR A 210 -4.34 18.87 7.31
N ARG A 211 -5.03 17.77 7.06
CA ARG A 211 -6.47 17.60 7.31
C ARG A 211 -6.74 16.76 8.56
N SER A 212 -5.77 15.92 8.92
CA SER A 212 -5.82 15.10 10.12
C SER A 212 -4.42 14.98 10.72
N GLN A 213 -4.36 14.83 12.04
CA GLN A 213 -3.12 14.64 12.78
C GLN A 213 -3.37 13.71 13.95
N ALA A 214 -2.49 12.72 14.14
CA ALA A 214 -2.50 11.90 15.34
C ALA A 214 -2.10 12.77 16.54
N THR A 215 -2.90 12.74 17.61
CA THR A 215 -2.64 13.49 18.85
C THR A 215 -2.05 12.60 19.92
N THR A 216 -2.53 11.37 20.04
CA THR A 216 -2.06 10.38 21.00
C THR A 216 -2.20 8.98 20.45
N PHE A 217 -1.38 8.08 20.92
CA PHE A 217 -1.40 6.66 20.62
C PHE A 217 -1.69 5.87 21.90
N GLU A 218 -2.44 4.81 21.76
CA GLU A 218 -2.73 3.90 22.87
C GLU A 218 -2.45 2.47 22.44
N LYS A 219 -1.81 1.69 23.32
CA LYS A 219 -1.63 0.26 23.06
C LYS A 219 -2.94 -0.46 23.35
N PRO A 220 -3.31 -1.47 22.56
CA PRO A 220 -4.45 -2.29 22.86
C PRO A 220 -4.27 -2.96 24.23
N ALA A 221 -5.37 -3.19 24.95
CA ALA A 221 -5.32 -3.90 26.22
C ALA A 221 -4.62 -5.25 26.07
N PRO A 222 -3.83 -5.68 27.06
CA PRO A 222 -3.20 -6.99 27.01
C PRO A 222 -4.26 -8.09 26.82
N ARG A 223 -4.00 -9.00 25.93
CA ARG A 223 -4.89 -10.17 25.74
C ARG A 223 -4.92 -10.98 27.04
N GLY A 224 -6.09 -11.49 27.41
CA GLY A 224 -6.25 -12.41 28.52
C GLY A 224 -5.41 -13.68 28.38
N ALA A 225 -5.27 -14.43 29.44
CA ALA A 225 -4.53 -15.69 29.41
C ALA A 225 -5.12 -16.64 28.35
N VAL A 226 -4.23 -17.34 27.64
CA VAL A 226 -4.64 -18.36 26.66
C VAL A 226 -5.40 -19.47 27.39
N LYS A 227 -6.57 -19.84 26.87
CA LYS A 227 -7.35 -20.96 27.36
C LYS A 227 -7.06 -22.17 26.48
N LEU A 228 -6.33 -23.12 27.03
CA LEU A 228 -6.04 -24.38 26.36
C LEU A 228 -7.25 -25.33 26.49
N VAL A 229 -7.56 -26.04 25.43
CA VAL A 229 -8.60 -27.05 25.37
C VAL A 229 -8.02 -28.39 24.96
N ASP A 230 -8.56 -29.49 25.51
CA ASP A 230 -8.00 -30.81 25.35
C ASP A 230 -8.40 -31.49 24.04
N ASN A 231 -9.46 -31.03 23.39
CA ASN A 231 -9.99 -31.62 22.17
C ASN A 231 -10.75 -30.59 21.31
N VAL A 232 -11.04 -30.99 20.08
CA VAL A 232 -11.71 -30.17 19.07
C VAL A 232 -13.14 -29.83 19.45
N ASP A 233 -13.88 -30.75 20.08
CA ASP A 233 -15.28 -30.53 20.46
C ASP A 233 -15.40 -29.38 21.45
N LYS A 234 -14.52 -29.34 22.46
CA LYS A 234 -14.44 -28.19 23.40
C LYS A 234 -14.08 -26.90 22.70
N LEU A 235 -13.21 -26.93 21.66
CA LEU A 235 -12.88 -25.73 20.89
C LEU A 235 -14.13 -25.21 20.16
N ILE A 236 -14.88 -26.10 19.54
CA ILE A 236 -16.13 -25.76 18.84
C ILE A 236 -17.14 -25.14 19.83
N ASP A 237 -17.32 -25.75 21.02
CA ASP A 237 -18.20 -25.20 22.04
C ASP A 237 -17.80 -23.77 22.45
N PHE A 238 -16.51 -23.51 22.64
CA PHE A 238 -16.04 -22.15 22.92
C PHE A 238 -16.25 -21.17 21.77
N CYS A 239 -16.06 -21.60 20.52
CA CYS A 239 -16.31 -20.76 19.36
C CYS A 239 -17.82 -20.43 19.23
N LEU A 240 -18.69 -21.39 19.46
CA LEU A 240 -20.15 -21.19 19.41
C LEU A 240 -20.63 -20.26 20.53
N LEU A 241 -20.11 -20.40 21.76
CA LEU A 241 -20.41 -19.48 22.85
C LEU A 241 -19.99 -18.05 22.52
N TYR A 242 -18.79 -17.85 21.97
CA TYR A 242 -18.30 -16.53 21.58
C TYR A 242 -19.15 -15.87 20.49
N THR A 243 -19.59 -16.64 19.49
CA THR A 243 -20.43 -16.12 18.41
C THR A 243 -21.87 -15.84 18.86
N SER A 244 -22.41 -16.58 19.82
CA SER A 244 -23.74 -16.31 20.39
C SER A 244 -23.74 -15.04 21.26
N ASP A 245 -22.66 -14.79 22.03
CA ASP A 245 -22.52 -13.62 22.87
C ASP A 245 -22.40 -12.33 22.03
N ALA A 246 -21.65 -12.38 20.93
CA ALA A 246 -21.56 -11.27 19.98
C ALA A 246 -22.88 -10.94 19.25
N ALA A 247 -23.81 -11.90 19.15
CA ALA A 247 -25.15 -11.67 18.58
C ALA A 247 -26.09 -10.97 19.58
N ASP A 248 -25.89 -11.16 20.87
CA ASP A 248 -26.71 -10.52 21.93
C ASP A 248 -26.32 -9.05 22.16
N GLU A 249 -25.08 -8.65 21.93
CA GLU A 249 -24.66 -7.24 22.04
C GLU A 249 -25.32 -6.31 20.99
N ARG A 250 -25.87 -6.86 19.91
CA ARG A 250 -26.62 -6.09 18.90
C ARG A 250 -28.03 -5.67 19.33
N ARG A 251 -28.50 -6.06 20.52
CA ARG A 251 -29.84 -5.73 21.04
C ARG A 251 -29.91 -4.47 21.92
N CYS A 252 -28.79 -3.80 22.16
CA CYS A 252 -28.73 -2.54 22.89
C CYS A 252 -28.48 -1.35 21.94
N VAL A 253 -29.47 -1.03 21.09
CA VAL A 253 -29.64 0.32 20.48
C VAL A 253 -31.11 0.64 20.50
#